data_268b1460b095a28231078f16a0718440
#
_entry.id   268b1460b095a28231078f16a0718440
#
_cell.length_a   1.000
_cell.length_b   1.000
_cell.length_c   1.000
_cell.angle_alpha   90.00
_cell.angle_beta   90.00
_cell.angle_gamma   90.00
#
_symmetry.space_group_name_H-M   'P 1'
#
loop_
_entity.id
_entity.type
_entity.pdbx_description
1 polymer ?
#
loop_
_entity_poly.entity_id
_entity_poly.type
_entity_poly.pdbx_seq_one_letter_code
_entity_poly.pdbx_strand_id
1 'polypeptide(L)'
;MSTGTTPAAASDRLVRRGGDLLARLPQRWRTDRWLLDDRDRWPDAYVLGDDDALLVVGTGPRGTTLTGRGDPARVGLLVGTCLPGTPGPGTAVGGEVALAGVRSAVRSGVGWVTVPRGTDLDPWADALGVAPFSTWDRLSTSSAPPVVPGEDDVVALGADAHGDVVACLAVANPGTSARPGGADDAAWWGVRRDGRLVGVVGAAHRPGAPGGRGSWHLHGLGVLPTERGRGLGAALTARAVRDALGAGADWVSLGMYADNATARRLYERLGLVTDARNASWAPHGVTQVPTHVAAPRAT
;
A
#
# COMPACT_ATOMS: atom_id res chain seq x y z
N MET A 1 -0.82 3.25 53.82
CA MET A 1 -1.86 2.71 52.93
C MET A 1 -1.36 2.93 51.49
N SER A 2 -0.77 1.90 50.93
CA SER A 2 -0.18 1.95 49.58
C SER A 2 -1.25 1.47 48.58
N THR A 3 -1.75 2.37 47.75
CA THR A 3 -2.69 2.03 46.68
C THR A 3 -1.92 1.43 45.52
N GLY A 4 -1.91 0.11 45.45
CA GLY A 4 -1.37 -0.62 44.30
C GLY A 4 -2.19 -0.31 43.07
N THR A 5 -1.62 0.39 42.13
CA THR A 5 -2.14 0.52 40.77
C THR A 5 -2.02 -0.82 40.07
N THR A 6 -3.13 -1.52 39.91
CA THR A 6 -3.21 -2.73 39.06
C THR A 6 -2.83 -2.35 37.64
N PRO A 7 -1.84 -3.02 36.99
CA PRO A 7 -1.57 -2.77 35.59
C PRO A 7 -2.81 -3.14 34.78
N ALA A 8 -3.20 -2.24 33.88
CA ALA A 8 -4.30 -2.46 32.95
C ALA A 8 -4.13 -3.83 32.26
N ALA A 9 -5.19 -4.62 32.30
CA ALA A 9 -5.24 -5.94 31.67
C ALA A 9 -4.75 -5.85 30.24
N ALA A 10 -3.82 -6.73 29.88
CA ALA A 10 -3.35 -6.88 28.51
C ALA A 10 -4.59 -7.11 27.63
N SER A 11 -4.89 -6.14 26.77
CA SER A 11 -6.03 -6.21 25.87
C SER A 11 -5.93 -7.50 25.05
N ASP A 12 -7.03 -8.26 25.00
CA ASP A 12 -7.15 -9.51 24.24
C ASP A 12 -6.64 -9.33 22.83
N ARG A 13 -5.48 -9.89 22.52
CA ARG A 13 -4.92 -9.97 21.17
C ARG A 13 -5.74 -10.99 20.38
N LEU A 14 -6.79 -10.51 19.74
CA LEU A 14 -7.74 -11.35 19.02
C LEU A 14 -7.18 -11.73 17.66
N VAL A 15 -7.16 -13.04 17.35
CA VAL A 15 -7.02 -13.53 15.99
C VAL A 15 -8.42 -13.73 15.42
N ARG A 16 -8.74 -13.03 14.33
CA ARG A 16 -10.07 -13.06 13.69
C ARG A 16 -9.95 -13.45 12.22
N ARG A 17 -10.90 -14.25 11.71
CA ARG A 17 -10.99 -14.65 10.29
C ARG A 17 -12.44 -14.62 9.81
N GLY A 18 -12.64 -14.37 8.48
CA GLY A 18 -13.95 -14.45 7.82
C GLY A 18 -14.77 -13.15 7.92
N GLY A 19 -15.68 -12.95 6.99
CA GLY A 19 -16.49 -11.74 6.91
C GLY A 19 -15.72 -10.49 6.45
N ASP A 20 -16.37 -9.33 6.57
CA ASP A 20 -15.76 -8.04 6.21
C ASP A 20 -14.49 -7.77 7.02
N LEU A 21 -13.39 -7.43 6.33
CA LEU A 21 -12.12 -7.06 6.97
C LEU A 21 -12.33 -5.97 8.02
N LEU A 22 -13.07 -4.92 7.71
CA LEU A 22 -13.25 -3.76 8.59
C LEU A 22 -13.95 -4.11 9.90
N ALA A 23 -14.90 -5.06 9.87
CA ALA A 23 -15.57 -5.52 11.09
C ALA A 23 -14.60 -6.24 12.05
N ARG A 24 -13.50 -6.78 11.51
CA ARG A 24 -12.46 -7.50 12.25
C ARG A 24 -11.34 -6.60 12.78
N LEU A 25 -11.16 -5.41 12.16
CA LEU A 25 -10.12 -4.48 12.58
C LEU A 25 -10.44 -3.87 13.97
N PRO A 26 -9.43 -3.69 14.84
CA PRO A 26 -9.53 -2.80 15.99
C PRO A 26 -9.98 -1.40 15.57
N GLN A 27 -10.61 -0.66 16.46
CA GLN A 27 -11.31 0.58 16.11
C GLN A 27 -10.41 1.62 15.45
N ARG A 28 -9.20 1.80 15.95
CA ARG A 28 -8.20 2.72 15.40
C ARG A 28 -7.93 2.50 13.92
N TRP A 29 -7.90 1.25 13.47
CA TRP A 29 -7.50 0.87 12.12
C TRP A 29 -8.63 0.93 11.10
N ARG A 30 -9.87 1.12 11.53
CA ARG A 30 -11.04 1.19 10.62
C ARG A 30 -11.06 2.43 9.74
N THR A 31 -10.25 3.45 10.06
CA THR A 31 -10.08 4.67 9.28
C THR A 31 -8.71 4.78 8.62
N ASP A 32 -7.87 3.75 8.73
CA ASP A 32 -6.57 3.72 8.08
C ASP A 32 -6.75 3.64 6.56
N ARG A 33 -6.34 4.70 5.84
CA ARG A 33 -6.55 4.84 4.40
C ARG A 33 -5.93 3.71 3.59
N TRP A 34 -4.79 3.16 4.03
CA TRP A 34 -4.18 2.04 3.33
C TRP A 34 -5.01 0.77 3.47
N LEU A 35 -5.45 0.42 4.67
CA LEU A 35 -6.30 -0.74 4.90
C LEU A 35 -7.66 -0.60 4.19
N LEU A 36 -8.20 0.61 4.13
CA LEU A 36 -9.43 0.91 3.38
C LEU A 36 -9.23 0.72 1.87
N ASP A 37 -8.11 1.19 1.32
CA ASP A 37 -7.80 1.09 -0.11
C ASP A 37 -7.56 -0.35 -0.57
N ASP A 38 -7.02 -1.19 0.29
CA ASP A 38 -6.65 -2.56 -0.06
C ASP A 38 -7.60 -3.63 0.52
N ARG A 39 -8.72 -3.23 1.18
CA ARG A 39 -9.61 -4.17 1.90
C ARG A 39 -10.13 -5.33 1.06
N ASP A 40 -10.41 -5.09 -0.22
CA ASP A 40 -10.93 -6.11 -1.12
C ASP A 40 -9.86 -7.13 -1.55
N ARG A 41 -8.59 -6.84 -1.26
CA ARG A 41 -7.48 -7.79 -1.48
C ARG A 41 -7.40 -8.87 -0.41
N TRP A 42 -8.12 -8.69 0.72
CA TRP A 42 -8.02 -9.56 1.90
C TRP A 42 -9.37 -10.08 2.38
N PRO A 43 -10.23 -10.67 1.52
CA PRO A 43 -11.57 -11.09 1.92
C PRO A 43 -11.56 -12.10 3.08
N ASP A 44 -10.58 -13.01 3.09
CA ASP A 44 -10.44 -14.08 4.08
C ASP A 44 -9.18 -13.94 4.95
N ALA A 45 -8.59 -12.74 5.03
CA ALA A 45 -7.39 -12.53 5.83
C ALA A 45 -7.61 -12.81 7.31
N TYR A 46 -6.56 -13.21 7.99
CA TYR A 46 -6.50 -13.17 9.45
C TYR A 46 -6.07 -11.78 9.90
N VAL A 47 -6.61 -11.32 11.01
CA VAL A 47 -6.26 -10.06 11.66
C VAL A 47 -5.76 -10.38 13.06
N LEU A 48 -4.53 -9.98 13.39
CA LEU A 48 -3.89 -10.14 14.68
C LEU A 48 -3.54 -8.76 15.24
N GLY A 49 -3.65 -8.60 16.55
CA GLY A 49 -3.22 -7.39 17.24
C GLY A 49 -4.35 -6.56 17.83
N ASP A 50 -4.06 -5.32 18.13
CA ASP A 50 -4.90 -4.36 18.84
C ASP A 50 -4.74 -2.95 18.23
N ASP A 51 -5.18 -1.91 18.98
CA ASP A 51 -5.08 -0.52 18.50
C ASP A 51 -3.64 0.00 18.38
N ASP A 52 -2.66 -0.60 19.08
CA ASP A 52 -1.27 -0.16 18.99
C ASP A 52 -0.49 -0.82 17.84
N ALA A 53 -0.78 -2.11 17.56
CA ALA A 53 -0.13 -2.87 16.50
C ALA A 53 -1.07 -3.87 15.86
N LEU A 54 -1.05 -3.93 14.55
CA LEU A 54 -1.88 -4.79 13.72
C LEU A 54 -1.03 -5.58 12.74
N LEU A 55 -1.40 -6.84 12.51
CA LEU A 55 -0.91 -7.66 11.42
C LEU A 55 -2.11 -8.27 10.67
N VAL A 56 -2.18 -7.98 9.37
CA VAL A 56 -3.12 -8.61 8.44
C VAL A 56 -2.37 -9.70 7.68
N VAL A 57 -2.88 -10.93 7.75
CA VAL A 57 -2.31 -12.10 7.06
C VAL A 57 -3.28 -12.55 5.99
N GLY A 58 -2.97 -12.21 4.75
CA GLY A 58 -3.75 -12.57 3.57
C GLY A 58 -3.15 -13.75 2.82
N THR A 59 -3.98 -14.51 2.12
CA THR A 59 -3.54 -15.57 1.23
C THR A 59 -3.95 -15.26 -0.20
N GLY A 60 -3.09 -15.53 -1.15
CA GLY A 60 -3.34 -15.27 -2.55
C GLY A 60 -2.52 -16.18 -3.46
N PRO A 61 -2.66 -16.04 -4.79
CA PRO A 61 -1.98 -16.91 -5.76
C PRO A 61 -0.45 -16.90 -5.66
N ARG A 62 0.12 -15.86 -5.04
CA ARG A 62 1.58 -15.69 -4.85
C ARG A 62 2.07 -16.05 -3.45
N GLY A 63 1.27 -16.76 -2.68
CA GLY A 63 1.56 -17.12 -1.30
C GLY A 63 0.92 -16.18 -0.29
N THR A 64 1.37 -16.33 0.95
CA THR A 64 0.87 -15.55 2.09
C THR A 64 1.50 -14.15 2.11
N THR A 65 0.68 -13.13 2.33
CA THR A 65 1.13 -11.76 2.54
C THR A 65 0.96 -11.37 4.00
N LEU A 66 1.97 -10.70 4.55
CA LEU A 66 1.95 -10.16 5.90
C LEU A 66 2.00 -8.62 5.80
N THR A 67 0.95 -7.96 6.30
CA THR A 67 0.87 -6.49 6.28
C THR A 67 0.72 -5.96 7.70
N GLY A 68 1.78 -5.34 8.21
CA GLY A 68 1.85 -4.77 9.57
C GLY A 68 1.54 -3.27 9.61
N ARG A 69 0.92 -2.82 10.72
CA ARG A 69 0.63 -1.42 11.01
C ARG A 69 0.88 -1.12 12.49
N GLY A 70 1.29 0.09 12.83
CA GLY A 70 1.47 0.54 14.20
C GLY A 70 2.89 0.47 14.71
N ASP A 71 3.05 0.12 15.98
CA ASP A 71 4.36 0.07 16.64
C ASP A 71 5.27 -1.00 16.05
N PRO A 72 6.47 -0.64 15.56
CA PRO A 72 7.37 -1.57 14.88
C PRO A 72 7.77 -2.78 15.73
N ALA A 73 8.08 -2.57 17.01
CA ALA A 73 8.54 -3.66 17.89
C ALA A 73 7.41 -4.67 18.13
N ARG A 74 6.18 -4.17 18.35
CA ARG A 74 5.01 -5.03 18.54
C ARG A 74 4.61 -5.76 17.25
N VAL A 75 4.73 -5.11 16.09
CA VAL A 75 4.52 -5.78 14.79
C VAL A 75 5.52 -6.92 14.59
N GLY A 76 6.81 -6.73 14.92
CA GLY A 76 7.81 -7.80 14.91
C GLY A 76 7.41 -9.01 15.76
N LEU A 77 6.89 -8.76 16.97
CA LEU A 77 6.37 -9.83 17.83
C LEU A 77 5.15 -10.53 17.22
N LEU A 78 4.21 -9.79 16.61
CA LEU A 78 3.06 -10.37 15.92
C LEU A 78 3.48 -11.27 14.76
N VAL A 79 4.49 -10.86 13.98
CA VAL A 79 5.06 -11.70 12.92
C VAL A 79 5.65 -12.98 13.51
N GLY A 80 6.42 -12.89 14.59
CA GLY A 80 6.95 -14.05 15.29
C GLY A 80 5.87 -15.05 15.71
N THR A 81 4.71 -14.62 16.18
CA THR A 81 3.61 -15.51 16.60
C THR A 81 3.03 -16.33 15.44
N CYS A 82 3.24 -15.91 14.19
CA CYS A 82 2.82 -16.62 13.01
C CYS A 82 3.67 -17.88 12.74
N LEU A 83 4.82 -18.00 13.40
CA LEU A 83 5.73 -19.12 13.22
C LEU A 83 5.42 -20.29 14.18
N PRO A 84 5.69 -21.55 13.77
CA PRO A 84 5.56 -22.71 14.65
C PRO A 84 6.49 -22.63 15.87
N GLY A 85 6.00 -23.09 17.03
CA GLY A 85 6.81 -23.14 18.25
C GLY A 85 6.97 -21.81 19.01
N THR A 86 6.54 -20.70 18.45
CA THR A 86 6.54 -19.42 19.16
C THR A 86 5.33 -19.33 20.09
N PRO A 87 5.48 -18.90 21.36
CA PRO A 87 4.33 -18.70 22.24
C PRO A 87 3.34 -17.71 21.60
N GLY A 88 2.09 -18.15 21.45
CA GLY A 88 1.01 -17.24 21.04
C GLY A 88 0.67 -16.26 22.16
N PRO A 89 0.07 -15.10 21.88
CA PRO A 89 -0.61 -14.32 22.89
C PRO A 89 -1.68 -15.22 23.53
N GLY A 90 -1.85 -15.16 24.84
CA GLY A 90 -2.88 -15.91 25.57
C GLY A 90 -4.25 -15.70 24.90
N THR A 91 -4.72 -16.71 24.18
CA THR A 91 -5.93 -16.62 23.36
C THR A 91 -7.04 -17.45 23.97
N ALA A 92 -8.28 -16.95 23.97
CA ALA A 92 -9.46 -17.76 24.18
C ALA A 92 -9.53 -18.89 23.12
N VAL A 93 -10.24 -20.00 23.41
CA VAL A 93 -10.29 -21.24 22.57
C VAL A 93 -10.49 -20.98 21.06
N GLY A 94 -11.26 -19.96 20.67
CA GLY A 94 -11.43 -19.57 19.25
C GLY A 94 -10.19 -18.92 18.63
N GLY A 95 -9.33 -18.32 19.43
CA GLY A 95 -8.07 -17.71 18.99
C GLY A 95 -6.99 -18.72 18.64
N GLU A 96 -6.95 -19.89 19.28
CA GLU A 96 -5.98 -20.95 18.98
C GLU A 96 -6.22 -21.58 17.60
N VAL A 97 -7.50 -21.83 17.25
CA VAL A 97 -7.86 -22.38 15.93
C VAL A 97 -7.48 -21.39 14.82
N ALA A 98 -7.76 -20.10 15.01
CA ALA A 98 -7.41 -19.07 14.05
C ALA A 98 -5.88 -18.92 13.92
N LEU A 99 -5.13 -19.00 15.02
CA LEU A 99 -3.67 -18.97 15.00
C LEU A 99 -3.05 -20.18 14.30
N ALA A 100 -3.64 -21.38 14.47
CA ALA A 100 -3.23 -22.56 13.72
C ALA A 100 -3.41 -22.36 12.22
N GLY A 101 -4.50 -21.70 11.79
CA GLY A 101 -4.74 -21.33 10.41
C GLY A 101 -3.71 -20.34 9.87
N VAL A 102 -3.35 -19.30 10.64
CA VAL A 102 -2.26 -18.35 10.30
C VAL A 102 -0.95 -19.10 10.10
N ARG A 103 -0.56 -19.94 11.04
CA ARG A 103 0.66 -20.75 10.97
C ARG A 103 0.67 -21.69 9.78
N SER A 104 -0.48 -22.23 9.42
CA SER A 104 -0.63 -23.06 8.21
C SER A 104 -0.42 -22.25 6.95
N ALA A 105 -1.01 -21.06 6.86
CA ALA A 105 -0.83 -20.14 5.72
C ALA A 105 0.64 -19.74 5.56
N VAL A 106 1.32 -19.38 6.65
CA VAL A 106 2.75 -19.00 6.62
C VAL A 106 3.62 -20.20 6.20
N ARG A 107 3.35 -21.40 6.69
CA ARG A 107 4.07 -22.61 6.24
C ARG A 107 3.90 -22.93 4.76
N SER A 108 2.79 -22.52 4.15
CA SER A 108 2.57 -22.70 2.70
C SER A 108 3.42 -21.77 1.83
N GLY A 109 4.15 -20.85 2.43
CA GLY A 109 5.08 -19.93 1.80
C GLY A 109 4.64 -18.49 1.91
N VAL A 110 5.58 -17.63 2.32
CA VAL A 110 5.39 -16.17 2.39
C VAL A 110 5.82 -15.56 1.06
N GLY A 111 4.86 -14.90 0.41
CA GLY A 111 5.08 -14.23 -0.87
C GLY A 111 5.50 -12.77 -0.74
N TRP A 112 5.13 -12.10 0.36
CA TRP A 112 5.46 -10.71 0.59
C TRP A 112 5.21 -10.30 2.04
N VAL A 113 6.11 -9.49 2.60
CA VAL A 113 5.91 -8.87 3.91
C VAL A 113 6.04 -7.36 3.76
N THR A 114 5.11 -6.62 4.33
CA THR A 114 5.22 -5.16 4.47
C THR A 114 4.91 -4.78 5.91
N VAL A 115 5.86 -4.11 6.56
CA VAL A 115 5.77 -3.74 7.97
C VAL A 115 6.16 -2.28 8.16
N PRO A 116 5.81 -1.64 9.29
CA PRO A 116 6.33 -0.32 9.62
C PRO A 116 7.85 -0.30 9.57
N ARG A 117 8.44 0.77 9.04
CA ARG A 117 9.90 0.93 9.04
C ARG A 117 10.42 0.95 10.47
N GLY A 118 11.49 0.19 10.71
CA GLY A 118 12.05 -0.03 12.04
C GLY A 118 11.55 -1.31 12.72
N THR A 119 10.64 -2.06 12.08
CA THR A 119 10.32 -3.42 12.53
C THR A 119 11.53 -4.32 12.31
N ASP A 120 12.00 -4.94 13.39
CA ASP A 120 13.04 -5.96 13.32
C ASP A 120 12.43 -7.31 12.93
N LEU A 121 12.75 -7.80 11.72
CA LEU A 121 12.36 -9.11 11.22
C LEU A 121 13.53 -10.09 11.12
N ASP A 122 14.75 -9.66 11.41
CA ASP A 122 15.95 -10.52 11.32
C ASP A 122 15.78 -11.85 12.10
N PRO A 123 15.18 -11.86 13.31
CA PRO A 123 14.96 -13.11 14.03
C PRO A 123 14.03 -14.11 13.33
N TRP A 124 13.23 -13.65 12.37
CA TRP A 124 12.18 -14.43 11.70
C TRP A 124 12.41 -14.62 10.20
N ALA A 125 13.37 -13.90 9.61
CA ALA A 125 13.58 -13.80 8.18
C ALA A 125 13.81 -15.17 7.52
N ASP A 126 14.70 -15.98 8.08
CA ASP A 126 15.02 -17.32 7.57
C ASP A 126 13.81 -18.26 7.66
N ALA A 127 13.09 -18.23 8.79
CA ALA A 127 11.90 -19.08 8.99
C ALA A 127 10.74 -18.68 8.07
N LEU A 128 10.67 -17.41 7.64
CA LEU A 128 9.72 -16.88 6.66
C LEU A 128 10.19 -17.09 5.22
N GLY A 129 11.47 -17.37 4.99
CA GLY A 129 12.08 -17.48 3.67
C GLY A 129 12.18 -16.14 2.93
N VAL A 130 12.34 -15.02 3.64
CA VAL A 130 12.33 -13.66 3.07
C VAL A 130 13.61 -12.90 3.40
N ALA A 131 13.92 -11.91 2.57
CA ALA A 131 15.02 -10.97 2.76
C ALA A 131 14.53 -9.52 2.61
N PRO A 132 15.24 -8.52 3.16
CA PRO A 132 14.95 -7.11 2.94
C PRO A 132 14.87 -6.80 1.45
N PHE A 133 13.84 -6.05 1.05
CA PHE A 133 13.61 -5.73 -0.36
C PHE A 133 13.65 -4.23 -0.62
N SER A 134 12.79 -3.45 0.04
CA SER A 134 12.74 -2.00 -0.17
C SER A 134 12.13 -1.27 1.02
N THR A 135 12.44 0.02 1.12
CA THR A 135 11.73 0.94 2.02
C THR A 135 10.95 1.96 1.19
N TRP A 136 9.73 2.22 1.60
CA TRP A 136 8.84 3.12 0.88
C TRP A 136 7.85 3.81 1.81
N ASP A 137 7.31 4.93 1.36
CA ASP A 137 6.32 5.69 2.10
C ASP A 137 5.03 5.75 1.30
N ARG A 138 3.91 5.66 2.02
CA ARG A 138 2.60 5.94 1.49
C ARG A 138 2.21 7.37 1.87
N LEU A 139 1.76 8.12 0.88
CA LEU A 139 1.26 9.48 1.07
C LEU A 139 -0.17 9.59 0.55
N SER A 140 -0.96 10.49 1.14
CA SER A 140 -2.30 10.80 0.63
C SER A 140 -2.70 12.25 0.88
N THR A 141 -3.74 12.67 0.18
CA THR A 141 -4.41 13.96 0.40
C THR A 141 -5.91 13.83 0.09
N SER A 142 -6.74 14.58 0.80
CA SER A 142 -8.16 14.80 0.51
C SER A 142 -8.45 16.25 0.08
N SER A 143 -7.40 17.05 -0.13
CA SER A 143 -7.51 18.45 -0.54
C SER A 143 -6.88 18.64 -1.91
N ALA A 144 -7.48 19.53 -2.71
CA ALA A 144 -6.91 19.90 -3.99
C ALA A 144 -5.54 20.57 -3.80
N PRO A 145 -4.53 20.18 -4.57
CA PRO A 145 -3.21 20.79 -4.50
C PRO A 145 -3.23 22.26 -4.95
N PRO A 146 -2.23 23.07 -4.60
CA PRO A 146 -2.06 24.39 -5.21
C PRO A 146 -1.90 24.26 -6.73
N VAL A 147 -2.34 25.28 -7.48
CA VAL A 147 -2.10 25.35 -8.93
C VAL A 147 -0.60 25.51 -9.18
N VAL A 148 -0.08 24.72 -10.10
CA VAL A 148 1.34 24.74 -10.44
C VAL A 148 1.56 25.05 -11.92
N PRO A 149 2.70 25.68 -12.29
CA PRO A 149 3.02 25.96 -13.69
C PRO A 149 3.03 24.68 -14.55
N GLY A 150 2.49 24.77 -15.76
CA GLY A 150 2.43 23.68 -16.72
C GLY A 150 1.31 22.65 -16.47
N GLU A 151 0.44 22.89 -15.50
CA GLU A 151 -0.73 22.03 -15.26
C GLU A 151 -1.73 22.05 -16.42
N ASP A 152 -1.84 23.18 -17.13
CA ASP A 152 -2.70 23.31 -18.31
C ASP A 152 -2.20 22.52 -19.53
N ASP A 153 -0.92 22.16 -19.58
CA ASP A 153 -0.35 21.29 -20.61
C ASP A 153 -0.67 19.79 -20.38
N VAL A 154 -1.17 19.44 -19.19
CA VAL A 154 -1.49 18.06 -18.84
C VAL A 154 -2.86 17.69 -19.38
N VAL A 155 -2.91 16.69 -20.22
CA VAL A 155 -4.15 16.18 -20.84
C VAL A 155 -4.48 14.79 -20.35
N ALA A 156 -5.78 14.49 -20.24
CA ALA A 156 -6.25 13.13 -20.04
C ALA A 156 -5.97 12.28 -21.30
N LEU A 157 -5.57 11.03 -21.09
CA LEU A 157 -5.19 10.10 -22.15
C LEU A 157 -6.24 9.01 -22.26
N GLY A 158 -6.75 8.80 -23.48
CA GLY A 158 -7.67 7.70 -23.80
C GLY A 158 -6.91 6.38 -24.07
N ALA A 159 -7.69 5.34 -24.35
CA ALA A 159 -7.15 4.00 -24.64
C ALA A 159 -6.27 3.96 -25.90
N ASP A 160 -6.49 4.84 -26.84
CA ASP A 160 -5.69 5.05 -28.05
C ASP A 160 -4.24 5.46 -27.73
N ALA A 161 -4.01 6.11 -26.60
CA ALA A 161 -2.68 6.52 -26.14
C ALA A 161 -1.94 5.43 -25.32
N HIS A 162 -2.52 4.27 -25.05
CA HIS A 162 -1.91 3.25 -24.19
C HIS A 162 -0.53 2.80 -24.69
N GLY A 163 -0.35 2.67 -26.01
CA GLY A 163 0.95 2.36 -26.62
C GLY A 163 2.00 3.43 -26.31
N ASP A 164 1.64 4.70 -26.44
CA ASP A 164 2.50 5.83 -26.13
C ASP A 164 2.86 5.88 -24.63
N VAL A 165 1.90 5.58 -23.75
CA VAL A 165 2.14 5.50 -22.28
C VAL A 165 3.19 4.43 -21.98
N VAL A 166 3.04 3.23 -22.53
CA VAL A 166 4.00 2.13 -22.34
C VAL A 166 5.39 2.54 -22.86
N ALA A 167 5.47 3.13 -24.05
CA ALA A 167 6.73 3.60 -24.63
C ALA A 167 7.40 4.70 -23.78
N CYS A 168 6.61 5.66 -23.27
CA CYS A 168 7.11 6.70 -22.38
C CYS A 168 7.63 6.09 -21.07
N LEU A 169 6.89 5.20 -20.42
CA LEU A 169 7.28 4.56 -19.15
C LEU A 169 8.54 3.70 -19.31
N ALA A 170 8.73 3.02 -20.44
CA ALA A 170 9.92 2.21 -20.69
C ALA A 170 11.22 3.03 -20.58
N VAL A 171 11.16 4.33 -20.86
CA VAL A 171 12.31 5.24 -20.76
C VAL A 171 12.28 6.06 -19.48
N ALA A 172 11.11 6.58 -19.12
CA ALA A 172 10.96 7.52 -18.00
C ALA A 172 11.01 6.85 -16.63
N ASN A 173 10.48 5.62 -16.54
CA ASN A 173 10.38 4.84 -15.29
C ASN A 173 10.47 3.32 -15.60
N PRO A 174 11.63 2.81 -16.05
CA PRO A 174 11.77 1.43 -16.54
C PRO A 174 11.50 0.36 -15.48
N GLY A 175 11.67 0.71 -14.20
CA GLY A 175 11.40 -0.20 -13.06
C GLY A 175 9.92 -0.26 -12.64
N THR A 176 9.03 0.52 -13.28
CA THR A 176 7.61 0.51 -12.89
C THR A 176 6.89 -0.75 -13.39
N SER A 177 6.01 -1.27 -12.54
CA SER A 177 5.04 -2.31 -12.92
C SER A 177 3.74 -1.72 -13.50
N ALA A 178 3.58 -0.39 -13.50
CA ALA A 178 2.40 0.28 -14.01
C ALA A 178 2.22 0.03 -15.52
N ARG A 179 1.00 -0.34 -15.90
CA ARG A 179 0.60 -0.55 -17.31
C ARG A 179 -0.83 -0.06 -17.47
N PRO A 180 -1.14 0.66 -18.55
CA PRO A 180 -2.52 1.03 -18.86
C PRO A 180 -3.36 -0.19 -19.30
N GLY A 181 -4.68 -0.08 -19.12
CA GLY A 181 -5.64 -1.13 -19.49
C GLY A 181 -5.91 -2.14 -18.39
N GLY A 182 -5.50 -1.89 -17.15
CA GLY A 182 -5.86 -2.71 -15.99
C GLY A 182 -7.36 -2.56 -15.63
N ALA A 183 -7.94 -3.61 -15.05
CA ALA A 183 -9.36 -3.58 -14.63
C ALA A 183 -9.66 -2.48 -13.58
N ASP A 184 -8.66 -2.08 -12.81
CA ASP A 184 -8.78 -1.04 -11.79
C ASP A 184 -8.34 0.35 -12.29
N ASP A 185 -7.92 0.48 -13.58
CA ASP A 185 -7.50 1.77 -14.11
C ASP A 185 -8.65 2.80 -13.99
N ALA A 186 -8.32 3.94 -13.37
CA ALA A 186 -9.23 5.06 -13.27
C ALA A 186 -9.01 6.05 -14.42
N ALA A 187 -7.76 6.46 -14.64
CA ALA A 187 -7.37 7.39 -15.68
C ALA A 187 -5.85 7.39 -15.89
N TRP A 188 -5.43 7.92 -17.03
CA TRP A 188 -4.07 8.29 -17.33
C TRP A 188 -3.99 9.74 -17.80
N TRP A 189 -2.91 10.41 -17.47
CA TRP A 189 -2.60 11.77 -17.90
C TRP A 189 -1.20 11.83 -18.49
N GLY A 190 -1.01 12.77 -19.39
CA GLY A 190 0.29 12.98 -20.01
C GLY A 190 0.52 14.41 -20.46
N VAL A 191 1.80 14.72 -20.69
CA VAL A 191 2.25 15.93 -21.36
C VAL A 191 2.88 15.52 -22.68
N ARG A 192 2.50 16.21 -23.78
CA ARG A 192 3.06 16.00 -25.11
C ARG A 192 3.97 17.18 -25.51
N ARG A 193 5.05 16.85 -26.19
CA ARG A 193 5.91 17.81 -26.92
C ARG A 193 6.18 17.22 -28.30
N ASP A 194 5.96 18.00 -29.33
CA ASP A 194 6.13 17.56 -30.73
C ASP A 194 5.40 16.23 -31.03
N GLY A 195 4.18 16.10 -30.52
CA GLY A 195 3.33 14.91 -30.68
C GLY A 195 3.70 13.71 -29.80
N ARG A 196 4.82 13.69 -29.09
CA ARG A 196 5.29 12.58 -28.25
C ARG A 196 4.97 12.80 -26.78
N LEU A 197 4.63 11.74 -26.06
CA LEU A 197 4.53 11.81 -24.59
C LEU A 197 5.91 11.96 -23.96
N VAL A 198 6.08 13.02 -23.18
CA VAL A 198 7.32 13.33 -22.44
C VAL A 198 7.19 13.13 -20.94
N GLY A 199 5.97 12.97 -20.45
CA GLY A 199 5.66 12.64 -19.08
C GLY A 199 4.27 12.06 -18.95
N VAL A 200 4.09 11.13 -18.02
CA VAL A 200 2.82 10.42 -17.77
C VAL A 200 2.62 10.13 -16.29
N VAL A 201 1.38 9.98 -15.88
CA VAL A 201 0.96 9.42 -14.58
C VAL A 201 -0.36 8.68 -14.77
N GLY A 202 -0.53 7.55 -14.09
CA GLY A 202 -1.77 6.81 -14.04
C GLY A 202 -2.41 6.85 -12.66
N ALA A 203 -3.67 6.46 -12.59
CA ALA A 203 -4.39 6.23 -11.35
C ALA A 203 -5.23 4.96 -11.43
N ALA A 204 -5.38 4.29 -10.31
CA ALA A 204 -6.26 3.14 -10.15
C ALA A 204 -7.32 3.42 -9.09
N HIS A 205 -8.55 2.95 -9.34
CA HIS A 205 -9.62 2.96 -8.35
C HIS A 205 -9.30 2.08 -7.15
N ARG A 206 -9.70 2.53 -5.97
CA ARG A 206 -9.62 1.79 -4.72
C ARG A 206 -10.95 1.86 -3.98
N PRO A 207 -11.31 0.82 -3.19
CA PRO A 207 -12.61 0.77 -2.51
C PRO A 207 -12.85 1.94 -1.54
N GLY A 208 -11.81 2.46 -0.88
CA GLY A 208 -11.94 3.55 0.08
C GLY A 208 -12.81 3.21 1.29
N ALA A 209 -13.39 4.21 1.95
CA ALA A 209 -14.25 4.03 3.11
C ALA A 209 -15.61 3.40 2.72
N PRO A 210 -16.23 2.58 3.60
CA PRO A 210 -17.60 2.10 3.38
C PRO A 210 -18.59 3.25 3.25
N GLY A 211 -19.44 3.19 2.23
CA GLY A 211 -20.40 4.26 1.93
C GLY A 211 -19.79 5.52 1.31
N GLY A 212 -18.47 5.56 1.14
CA GLY A 212 -17.78 6.62 0.42
C GLY A 212 -17.80 6.40 -1.10
N ARG A 213 -17.16 7.33 -1.82
CA ARG A 213 -17.03 7.28 -3.29
C ARG A 213 -15.78 6.53 -3.75
N GLY A 214 -15.03 5.96 -2.81
CA GLY A 214 -13.75 5.32 -3.08
C GLY A 214 -12.59 6.32 -3.12
N SER A 215 -11.42 5.80 -3.39
CA SER A 215 -10.20 6.61 -3.53
C SER A 215 -9.48 6.27 -4.83
N TRP A 216 -8.51 7.11 -5.19
CA TRP A 216 -7.65 6.86 -6.34
C TRP A 216 -6.20 6.73 -5.89
N HIS A 217 -5.52 5.73 -6.42
CA HIS A 217 -4.10 5.49 -6.14
C HIS A 217 -3.26 5.83 -7.36
N LEU A 218 -2.45 6.90 -7.27
CA LEU A 218 -1.55 7.30 -8.35
C LEU A 218 -0.40 6.31 -8.48
N HIS A 219 -0.03 6.01 -9.71
CA HIS A 219 1.06 5.10 -10.04
C HIS A 219 1.72 5.50 -11.35
N GLY A 220 2.89 4.93 -11.65
CA GLY A 220 3.53 5.09 -12.95
C GLY A 220 3.94 6.52 -13.30
N LEU A 221 4.14 7.42 -12.33
CA LEU A 221 4.69 8.74 -12.65
C LEU A 221 6.05 8.59 -13.29
N GLY A 222 6.19 9.09 -14.51
CA GLY A 222 7.42 9.10 -15.26
C GLY A 222 7.57 10.38 -16.09
N VAL A 223 8.77 10.96 -16.09
CA VAL A 223 9.15 12.09 -16.94
C VAL A 223 10.44 11.72 -17.66
N LEU A 224 10.49 11.88 -18.97
CA LEU A 224 11.67 11.58 -19.77
C LEU A 224 12.90 12.30 -19.22
N PRO A 225 14.08 11.69 -19.19
CA PRO A 225 15.29 12.30 -18.61
C PRO A 225 15.60 13.69 -19.17
N THR A 226 15.38 13.94 -20.46
CA THR A 226 15.60 15.22 -21.14
C THR A 226 14.61 16.33 -20.72
N GLU A 227 13.49 15.95 -20.11
CA GLU A 227 12.42 16.89 -19.70
C GLU A 227 12.34 17.05 -18.18
N ARG A 228 13.22 16.39 -17.44
CA ARG A 228 13.28 16.55 -15.96
C ARG A 228 13.74 17.94 -15.57
N GLY A 229 13.44 18.32 -14.32
CA GLY A 229 13.79 19.65 -13.79
C GLY A 229 12.88 20.80 -14.25
N ARG A 230 11.90 20.54 -15.12
CA ARG A 230 10.99 21.57 -15.71
C ARG A 230 9.61 21.61 -15.04
N GLY A 231 9.44 21.01 -13.88
CA GLY A 231 8.16 21.02 -13.15
C GLY A 231 7.12 20.00 -13.61
N LEU A 232 7.35 19.22 -14.68
CA LEU A 232 6.36 18.31 -15.27
C LEU A 232 5.83 17.26 -14.30
N GLY A 233 6.67 16.74 -13.39
CA GLY A 233 6.22 15.79 -12.37
C GLY A 233 5.21 16.42 -11.39
N ALA A 234 5.40 17.69 -11.03
CA ALA A 234 4.47 18.41 -10.19
C ALA A 234 3.15 18.70 -10.93
N ALA A 235 3.23 19.16 -12.18
CA ALA A 235 2.07 19.44 -13.02
C ALA A 235 1.21 18.18 -13.22
N LEU A 236 1.82 17.05 -13.59
CA LEU A 236 1.15 15.76 -13.76
C LEU A 236 0.45 15.31 -12.47
N THR A 237 1.17 15.37 -11.33
CA THR A 237 0.61 14.97 -10.05
C THR A 237 -0.53 15.90 -9.61
N ALA A 238 -0.35 17.21 -9.72
CA ALA A 238 -1.37 18.20 -9.33
C ALA A 238 -2.65 18.02 -10.15
N ARG A 239 -2.53 17.88 -11.47
CA ARG A 239 -3.68 17.63 -12.35
C ARG A 239 -4.38 16.31 -12.00
N ALA A 240 -3.66 15.23 -11.86
CA ALA A 240 -4.24 13.94 -11.52
C ALA A 240 -4.96 13.94 -10.16
N VAL A 241 -4.38 14.58 -9.12
CA VAL A 241 -5.04 14.74 -7.82
C VAL A 241 -6.32 15.58 -7.94
N ARG A 242 -6.26 16.70 -8.67
CA ARG A 242 -7.40 17.60 -8.86
C ARG A 242 -8.55 16.92 -9.60
N ASP A 243 -8.25 16.23 -10.69
CA ASP A 243 -9.24 15.53 -11.49
C ASP A 243 -9.87 14.38 -10.68
N ALA A 244 -9.07 13.60 -9.92
CA ALA A 244 -9.58 12.52 -9.07
C ALA A 244 -10.53 13.03 -7.98
N LEU A 245 -10.15 14.10 -7.27
CA LEU A 245 -11.02 14.73 -6.26
C LEU A 245 -12.27 15.36 -6.91
N GLY A 246 -12.11 15.99 -8.09
CA GLY A 246 -13.23 16.51 -8.88
C GLY A 246 -14.18 15.43 -9.36
N ALA A 247 -13.70 14.24 -9.67
CA ALA A 247 -14.51 13.06 -9.97
C ALA A 247 -15.18 12.46 -8.72
N GLY A 248 -14.86 12.97 -7.53
CA GLY A 248 -15.50 12.63 -6.26
C GLY A 248 -14.74 11.60 -5.43
N ALA A 249 -13.46 11.32 -5.71
CA ALA A 249 -12.66 10.49 -4.82
C ALA A 249 -12.59 11.11 -3.41
N ASP A 250 -12.74 10.28 -2.39
CA ASP A 250 -12.66 10.74 -0.99
C ASP A 250 -11.24 11.18 -0.61
N TRP A 251 -10.24 10.53 -1.20
CA TRP A 251 -8.82 10.92 -1.15
C TRP A 251 -8.05 10.37 -2.34
N VAL A 252 -6.86 10.91 -2.53
CA VAL A 252 -5.87 10.41 -3.49
C VAL A 252 -4.64 9.96 -2.72
N SER A 253 -4.06 8.82 -3.10
CA SER A 253 -2.88 8.25 -2.47
C SER A 253 -1.81 7.87 -3.49
N LEU A 254 -0.59 7.71 -3.02
CA LEU A 254 0.53 7.15 -3.81
C LEU A 254 1.56 6.46 -2.91
N GLY A 255 2.40 5.65 -3.53
CA GLY A 255 3.61 5.10 -2.91
C GLY A 255 4.86 5.71 -3.53
N MET A 256 5.90 5.92 -2.73
CA MET A 256 7.22 6.35 -3.20
C MET A 256 8.34 5.63 -2.44
N TYR A 257 9.46 5.36 -3.09
CA TYR A 257 10.64 4.86 -2.38
C TYR A 257 11.16 5.88 -1.36
N ALA A 258 11.58 5.40 -0.19
CA ALA A 258 11.94 6.25 0.93
C ALA A 258 13.16 7.14 0.68
N ASP A 259 14.06 6.70 -0.16
CA ASP A 259 15.28 7.41 -0.58
C ASP A 259 15.04 8.47 -1.68
N ASN A 260 13.85 8.51 -2.27
CA ASN A 260 13.52 9.49 -3.31
C ASN A 260 13.17 10.87 -2.72
N ALA A 261 14.20 11.57 -2.23
CA ALA A 261 14.03 12.90 -1.63
C ALA A 261 13.42 13.93 -2.61
N THR A 262 13.63 13.76 -3.90
CA THR A 262 13.06 14.67 -4.92
C THR A 262 11.55 14.50 -5.02
N ALA A 263 11.06 13.25 -5.10
CA ALA A 263 9.63 12.98 -5.12
C ALA A 263 8.98 13.41 -3.81
N ARG A 264 9.62 13.18 -2.65
CA ARG A 264 9.11 13.60 -1.35
C ARG A 264 8.82 15.10 -1.33
N ARG A 265 9.82 15.93 -1.66
CA ARG A 265 9.65 17.41 -1.70
C ARG A 265 8.56 17.86 -2.67
N LEU A 266 8.40 17.13 -3.79
CA LEU A 266 7.34 17.39 -4.75
C LEU A 266 5.97 17.14 -4.13
N TYR A 267 5.75 15.96 -3.57
CA TYR A 267 4.45 15.55 -3.02
C TYR A 267 4.05 16.36 -1.79
N GLU A 268 5.00 16.66 -0.90
CA GLU A 268 4.77 17.52 0.28
C GLU A 268 4.36 18.94 -0.12
N ARG A 269 5.00 19.53 -1.15
CA ARG A 269 4.58 20.85 -1.69
C ARG A 269 3.18 20.83 -2.32
N LEU A 270 2.74 19.70 -2.82
CA LEU A 270 1.38 19.50 -3.34
C LEU A 270 0.35 19.17 -2.25
N GLY A 271 0.75 19.16 -0.97
CA GLY A 271 -0.15 18.93 0.16
C GLY A 271 -0.42 17.46 0.46
N LEU A 272 0.35 16.51 -0.12
CA LEU A 272 0.26 15.12 0.31
C LEU A 272 1.01 14.94 1.62
N VAL A 273 0.41 14.19 2.54
CA VAL A 273 0.99 13.87 3.85
C VAL A 273 1.34 12.38 3.93
N THR A 274 2.38 12.05 4.70
CA THR A 274 2.80 10.67 4.89
C THR A 274 1.83 9.95 5.84
N ASP A 275 1.12 8.94 5.34
CA ASP A 275 0.25 8.06 6.12
C ASP A 275 1.02 6.91 6.77
N ALA A 276 2.05 6.40 6.08
CA ALA A 276 2.83 5.26 6.53
C ALA A 276 4.27 5.29 6.00
N ARG A 277 5.19 4.84 6.84
CA ARG A 277 6.58 4.56 6.47
C ARG A 277 6.82 3.07 6.60
N ASN A 278 7.15 2.42 5.49
CA ASN A 278 7.17 0.97 5.38
C ASN A 278 8.55 0.42 5.02
N ALA A 279 8.75 -0.83 5.41
CA ALA A 279 9.79 -1.72 4.90
C ALA A 279 9.10 -2.96 4.31
N SER A 280 9.53 -3.37 3.11
CA SER A 280 9.08 -4.58 2.46
C SER A 280 10.17 -5.63 2.46
N TRP A 281 9.74 -6.89 2.60
CA TRP A 281 10.58 -8.08 2.51
C TRP A 281 9.96 -9.01 1.47
N ALA A 282 10.79 -9.66 0.71
CA ALA A 282 10.39 -10.53 -0.38
C ALA A 282 11.07 -11.90 -0.28
N PRO A 283 10.54 -12.95 -0.90
CA PRO A 283 11.24 -14.23 -1.01
C PRO A 283 12.65 -14.05 -1.59
N HIS A 284 13.58 -14.88 -1.16
CA HIS A 284 14.94 -14.85 -1.68
C HIS A 284 14.97 -14.90 -3.22
N GLY A 285 15.80 -14.06 -3.84
CA GLY A 285 15.94 -13.98 -5.30
C GLY A 285 14.93 -13.11 -6.03
N VAL A 286 13.93 -12.54 -5.34
CA VAL A 286 13.03 -11.54 -5.94
C VAL A 286 13.75 -10.21 -6.07
N THR A 287 13.87 -9.69 -7.29
CA THR A 287 14.58 -8.43 -7.61
C THR A 287 13.64 -7.30 -8.08
N GLN A 288 12.37 -7.59 -8.33
CA GLN A 288 11.39 -6.62 -8.79
C GLN A 288 10.07 -6.75 -8.01
N VAL A 289 9.40 -5.61 -7.79
CA VAL A 289 8.05 -5.63 -7.23
C VAL A 289 7.13 -6.44 -8.13
N PRO A 290 6.42 -7.46 -7.61
CA PRO A 290 5.50 -8.24 -8.42
C PRO A 290 4.40 -7.36 -9.02
N THR A 291 4.12 -7.52 -10.32
CA THR A 291 3.01 -6.84 -10.99
C THR A 291 1.69 -7.26 -10.33
N HIS A 292 0.85 -6.32 -9.94
CA HIS A 292 -0.48 -6.63 -9.47
C HIS A 292 -1.34 -7.10 -10.64
N VAL A 293 -1.50 -8.40 -10.76
CA VAL A 293 -2.61 -8.95 -11.56
C VAL A 293 -3.84 -8.85 -10.66
N ALA A 294 -4.80 -8.02 -11.05
CA ALA A 294 -6.10 -7.99 -10.39
C ALA A 294 -6.67 -9.42 -10.37
N ALA A 295 -7.14 -9.87 -9.21
CA ALA A 295 -7.89 -11.11 -9.15
C ALA A 295 -9.13 -10.97 -10.05
N PRO A 296 -9.49 -11.99 -10.87
CA PRO A 296 -10.71 -11.92 -11.64
C PRO A 296 -11.88 -11.74 -10.67
N ARG A 297 -12.74 -10.74 -10.95
CA ARG A 297 -14.01 -10.61 -10.23
C ARG A 297 -14.79 -11.90 -10.45
N ALA A 298 -15.22 -12.56 -9.37
CA ALA A 298 -16.23 -13.59 -9.47
C ALA A 298 -17.49 -12.95 -10.07
N THR A 299 -17.91 -13.45 -11.22
CA THR A 299 -19.17 -13.10 -11.90
C THR A 299 -20.35 -13.61 -11.10
#